data_5acad6a378d3299fcc0f32d0097b94ee
#
_entry.id   5acad6a378d3299fcc0f32d0097b94ee
#
_cell.length_a   1.000
_cell.length_b   1.000
_cell.length_c   1.000
_cell.angle_alpha   90.00
_cell.angle_beta   90.00
_cell.angle_gamma   90.00
#
_symmetry.space_group_name_H-M   'P 1'
#
loop_
_entity.id
_entity.type
_entity.pdbx_description
1 polymer ?
#
loop_
_entity_poly.entity_id
_entity_poly.type
_entity_poly.pdbx_seq_one_letter_code
_entity_poly.pdbx_strand_id
1 'polypeptide(L)'
;ELGAQLRFAPGERAYNGREGKNSLFNLSKDAPVFKLSHQMGLKNVLGGDFNYNHTEISAEKRIWLSSFGHIDALVTAGKVWDKVPFPLLIMPNTNQSITIQPQAFNMMRALEFVSDQYVSFYFTYYMKGWILNRIPGVKWLRLREVISFSGFYGGLTDKNNPALDPTGLYRFPEGTSPMGRTPYLE
;
A
#
# COMPACT_ATOMS: atom_id res chain seq x y z
N GLU A 1 5.94 -4.86 -20.55
CA GLU A 1 5.09 -5.45 -19.50
C GLU A 1 3.63 -5.45 -19.93
N LEU A 2 2.90 -6.51 -19.60
CA LEU A 2 1.46 -6.61 -19.75
C LEU A 2 0.84 -6.69 -18.37
N GLY A 3 -0.19 -5.90 -18.11
CA GLY A 3 -0.90 -5.88 -16.83
C GLY A 3 -2.40 -5.98 -17.02
N ALA A 4 -3.05 -6.73 -16.14
CA ALA A 4 -4.49 -6.80 -16.01
C ALA A 4 -4.90 -6.44 -14.59
N GLN A 5 -5.98 -5.66 -14.45
CA GLN A 5 -6.53 -5.29 -13.16
C GLN A 5 -8.04 -5.51 -13.16
N LEU A 6 -8.51 -6.22 -12.16
CA LEU A 6 -9.92 -6.35 -11.85
C LEU A 6 -10.24 -5.49 -10.63
N ARG A 7 -11.29 -4.70 -10.72
CA ARG A 7 -11.80 -3.88 -9.64
C ARG A 7 -13.25 -4.25 -9.37
N PHE A 8 -13.55 -4.60 -8.12
CA PHE A 8 -14.88 -4.92 -7.65
C PHE A 8 -15.26 -3.98 -6.50
N ALA A 9 -16.31 -3.20 -6.69
CA ALA A 9 -16.76 -2.19 -5.73
C ALA A 9 -18.29 -2.26 -5.56
N PRO A 10 -18.80 -3.22 -4.78
CA PRO A 10 -20.24 -3.38 -4.58
C PRO A 10 -20.83 -2.18 -3.83
N GLY A 11 -21.92 -1.64 -4.37
CA GLY A 11 -22.61 -0.48 -3.79
C GLY A 11 -21.95 0.88 -4.09
N GLU A 12 -20.95 0.93 -4.95
CA GLU A 12 -20.38 2.19 -5.43
C GLU A 12 -21.40 2.96 -6.25
N ARG A 13 -21.56 4.25 -5.97
CA ARG A 13 -22.42 5.14 -6.73
C ARG A 13 -21.60 5.88 -7.79
N ALA A 14 -21.83 5.57 -9.05
CA ALA A 14 -21.25 6.31 -10.16
C ALA A 14 -21.96 7.67 -10.30
N TYR A 15 -21.18 8.75 -10.37
CA TYR A 15 -21.70 10.06 -10.71
C TYR A 15 -21.34 10.37 -12.15
N ASN A 16 -22.34 10.48 -13.02
CA ASN A 16 -22.12 10.95 -14.38
C ASN A 16 -21.96 12.47 -14.35
N GLY A 17 -20.74 12.93 -14.47
CA GLY A 17 -20.48 14.36 -14.70
C GLY A 17 -21.11 14.79 -16.01
N ARG A 18 -21.61 16.03 -16.09
CA ARG A 18 -22.39 16.61 -17.19
C ARG A 18 -21.66 16.71 -18.56
N GLU A 19 -20.43 16.25 -18.63
CA GLU A 19 -19.56 16.32 -19.82
C GLU A 19 -19.09 14.94 -20.28
N GLY A 20 -19.99 14.03 -20.60
CA GLY A 20 -19.71 12.89 -21.51
C GLY A 20 -18.48 12.00 -21.26
N LYS A 21 -17.64 12.31 -20.27
CA LYS A 21 -16.55 11.45 -19.80
C LYS A 21 -17.03 10.69 -18.59
N ASN A 22 -17.16 9.38 -18.71
CA ASN A 22 -17.45 8.44 -17.64
C ASN A 22 -16.26 8.40 -16.63
N SER A 23 -16.03 9.49 -15.94
CA SER A 23 -15.14 9.46 -14.77
C SER A 23 -15.97 8.96 -13.59
N LEU A 24 -15.79 7.70 -13.25
CA LEU A 24 -16.33 7.09 -12.03
C LEU A 24 -15.66 7.75 -10.81
N PHE A 25 -16.23 8.83 -10.33
CA PHE A 25 -15.82 9.39 -9.04
C PHE A 25 -16.59 8.67 -7.95
N ASN A 26 -15.85 7.97 -7.11
CA ASN A 26 -16.41 7.44 -5.87
C ASN A 26 -16.57 8.59 -4.87
N LEU A 27 -17.73 9.24 -4.87
CA LEU A 27 -18.06 10.31 -3.93
C LEU A 27 -18.27 9.79 -2.50
N SER A 28 -18.63 8.52 -2.34
CA SER A 28 -18.76 7.89 -1.04
C SER A 28 -17.71 6.80 -0.92
N LYS A 29 -16.67 7.02 -0.14
CA LYS A 29 -15.68 5.99 0.23
C LYS A 29 -16.27 4.86 1.10
N ASP A 30 -17.60 4.76 1.17
CA ASP A 30 -18.31 3.81 2.03
C ASP A 30 -18.38 2.41 1.42
N ALA A 31 -18.40 2.35 0.08
CA ALA A 31 -18.37 1.07 -0.63
C ALA A 31 -17.01 0.39 -0.44
N PRO A 32 -16.97 -0.91 -0.10
CA PRO A 32 -15.73 -1.65 -0.12
C PRO A 32 -15.20 -1.74 -1.54
N VAL A 33 -13.91 -1.54 -1.72
CA VAL A 33 -13.23 -1.65 -3.01
C VAL A 33 -12.20 -2.75 -2.94
N PHE A 34 -12.37 -3.76 -3.76
CA PHE A 34 -11.41 -4.85 -3.93
C PHE A 34 -10.72 -4.69 -5.28
N LYS A 35 -9.41 -4.78 -5.30
CA LYS A 35 -8.62 -4.77 -6.53
C LYS A 35 -7.74 -6.01 -6.57
N LEU A 36 -7.70 -6.65 -7.70
CA LEU A 36 -6.77 -7.73 -8.03
C LEU A 36 -6.00 -7.30 -9.26
N SER A 37 -4.70 -7.18 -9.14
CA SER A 37 -3.82 -6.84 -10.27
C SER A 37 -2.83 -7.97 -10.51
N HIS A 38 -2.57 -8.24 -11.77
CA HIS A 38 -1.53 -9.15 -12.19
C HIS A 38 -0.72 -8.50 -13.30
N GLN A 39 0.60 -8.47 -13.12
CA GLN A 39 1.55 -7.91 -14.07
C GLN A 39 2.48 -9.02 -14.53
N MET A 40 2.72 -9.06 -15.84
CA MET A 40 3.55 -10.08 -16.48
C MET A 40 4.58 -9.42 -17.39
N GLY A 41 5.83 -9.75 -17.21
CA GLY A 41 6.92 -9.43 -18.12
C GLY A 41 7.49 -10.73 -18.71
N LEU A 42 7.76 -10.75 -20.01
CA LEU A 42 8.31 -11.90 -20.70
C LEU A 42 9.72 -11.61 -21.15
N LYS A 43 10.65 -12.52 -20.82
CA LYS A 43 12.03 -12.48 -21.31
C LYS A 43 12.07 -12.60 -22.84
N ASN A 44 12.96 -11.86 -23.47
CA ASN A 44 13.18 -11.82 -24.92
C ASN A 44 11.99 -11.26 -25.75
N VAL A 45 11.01 -10.62 -25.12
CA VAL A 45 9.91 -9.93 -25.78
C VAL A 45 10.08 -8.42 -25.59
N LEU A 46 10.12 -7.66 -26.70
CA LEU A 46 10.27 -6.19 -26.69
C LEU A 46 11.47 -5.67 -25.83
N GLY A 47 12.58 -6.42 -25.81
CA GLY A 47 13.77 -6.05 -25.06
C GLY A 47 13.72 -6.37 -23.56
N GLY A 48 12.83 -7.25 -23.13
CA GLY A 48 12.78 -7.73 -21.74
C GLY A 48 13.88 -8.72 -21.43
N ASP A 49 14.67 -8.49 -20.37
CA ASP A 49 15.77 -9.35 -19.94
C ASP A 49 15.35 -10.43 -18.94
N PHE A 50 14.21 -10.23 -18.26
CA PHE A 50 13.72 -11.09 -17.18
C PHE A 50 12.28 -11.50 -17.36
N ASN A 51 11.94 -12.69 -16.86
CA ASN A 51 10.55 -13.04 -16.60
C ASN A 51 10.11 -12.35 -15.30
N TYR A 52 8.92 -11.76 -15.30
CA TYR A 52 8.34 -11.07 -14.16
C TYR A 52 6.87 -11.41 -14.06
N ASN A 53 6.47 -11.98 -12.96
CA ASN A 53 5.07 -12.23 -12.61
C ASN A 53 4.80 -11.67 -11.21
N HIS A 54 3.98 -10.65 -11.13
CA HIS A 54 3.59 -10.02 -9.88
C HIS A 54 2.07 -10.04 -9.75
N THR A 55 1.60 -10.56 -8.63
CA THR A 55 0.17 -10.55 -8.28
C THR A 55 -0.03 -9.73 -7.02
N GLU A 56 -0.98 -8.82 -7.04
CA GLU A 56 -1.33 -7.98 -5.91
C GLU A 56 -2.85 -7.97 -5.71
N ILE A 57 -3.27 -8.07 -4.46
CA ILE A 57 -4.66 -7.91 -4.05
C ILE A 57 -4.75 -6.80 -3.01
N SER A 58 -5.72 -5.92 -3.14
CA SER A 58 -5.99 -4.89 -2.15
C SER A 58 -7.47 -4.79 -1.81
N ALA A 59 -7.74 -4.45 -0.56
CA ALA A 59 -9.07 -4.19 -0.04
C ALA A 59 -9.07 -2.86 0.71
N GLU A 60 -9.93 -1.95 0.28
CA GLU A 60 -10.11 -0.61 0.87
C GLU A 60 -11.55 -0.46 1.34
N LYS A 61 -11.75 0.06 2.55
CA LYS A 61 -13.08 0.36 3.09
C LYS A 61 -13.03 1.47 4.12
N ARG A 62 -14.06 2.34 4.09
CA ARG A 62 -14.40 3.24 5.19
C ARG A 62 -15.41 2.58 6.11
N ILE A 63 -15.13 2.60 7.41
CA ILE A 63 -16.00 2.05 8.47
C ILE A 63 -16.48 3.24 9.31
N TRP A 64 -17.78 3.49 9.30
CA TRP A 64 -18.40 4.55 10.10
C TRP A 64 -18.67 4.07 11.51
N LEU A 65 -18.24 4.86 12.51
CA LEU A 65 -18.46 4.62 13.93
C LEU A 65 -19.51 5.58 14.49
N SER A 66 -20.51 5.92 13.70
CA SER A 66 -21.58 6.87 14.06
C SER A 66 -21.02 8.23 14.52
N SER A 67 -21.32 8.67 15.74
CA SER A 67 -20.84 9.92 16.31
C SER A 67 -19.35 9.96 16.62
N PHE A 68 -18.69 8.79 16.70
CA PHE A 68 -17.25 8.68 16.99
C PHE A 68 -16.34 8.89 15.77
N GLY A 69 -16.92 9.08 14.58
CA GLY A 69 -16.15 9.33 13.37
C GLY A 69 -16.09 8.15 12.43
N HIS A 70 -14.95 7.94 11.77
CA HIS A 70 -14.76 6.84 10.83
C HIS A 70 -13.30 6.35 10.80
N ILE A 71 -13.14 5.11 10.39
CA ILE A 71 -11.84 4.49 10.13
C ILE A 71 -11.72 4.26 8.63
N ASP A 72 -10.67 4.74 8.01
CA ASP A 72 -10.25 4.36 6.67
C ASP A 72 -9.25 3.21 6.79
N ALA A 73 -9.57 2.07 6.20
CA ALA A 73 -8.77 0.86 6.22
C ALA A 73 -8.35 0.48 4.81
N LEU A 74 -7.06 0.24 4.61
CA LEU A 74 -6.48 -0.32 3.39
C LEU A 74 -5.58 -1.49 3.78
N VAL A 75 -5.81 -2.63 3.16
CA VAL A 75 -4.96 -3.82 3.28
C VAL A 75 -4.52 -4.23 1.89
N THR A 76 -3.25 -4.47 1.72
CA THR A 76 -2.67 -4.91 0.44
C THR A 76 -1.77 -6.11 0.68
N ALA A 77 -1.86 -7.11 -0.18
CA ALA A 77 -0.98 -8.26 -0.18
C ALA A 77 -0.48 -8.51 -1.60
N GLY A 78 0.80 -8.83 -1.73
CA GLY A 78 1.39 -9.05 -3.05
C GLY A 78 2.50 -10.08 -3.03
N LYS A 79 2.75 -10.66 -4.20
CA LYS A 79 3.81 -11.66 -4.40
C LYS A 79 4.41 -11.58 -5.80
N VAL A 80 5.74 -11.59 -5.85
CA VAL A 80 6.54 -11.81 -7.06
C VAL A 80 6.85 -13.29 -7.17
N TRP A 81 6.47 -13.90 -8.27
CA TRP A 81 6.56 -15.35 -8.47
C TRP A 81 7.89 -15.79 -9.05
N ASP A 82 8.58 -14.92 -9.77
CA ASP A 82 9.82 -15.22 -10.48
C ASP A 82 11.07 -14.78 -9.72
N LYS A 83 12.22 -15.24 -10.18
CA LYS A 83 13.51 -14.73 -9.77
C LYS A 83 13.77 -13.45 -10.54
N VAL A 84 13.91 -12.34 -9.83
CA VAL A 84 14.02 -11.00 -10.42
C VAL A 84 15.18 -10.21 -9.82
N PRO A 85 15.74 -9.24 -10.57
CA PRO A 85 16.74 -8.34 -10.04
C PRO A 85 16.13 -7.40 -8.98
N PHE A 86 17.00 -6.84 -8.13
CA PHE A 86 16.61 -5.96 -7.01
C PHE A 86 15.55 -4.91 -7.36
N PRO A 87 15.63 -4.15 -8.48
CA PRO A 87 14.64 -3.10 -8.78
C PRO A 87 13.22 -3.61 -9.05
N LEU A 88 13.05 -4.91 -9.32
CA LEU A 88 11.73 -5.54 -9.55
C LEU A 88 11.16 -6.22 -8.29
N LEU A 89 11.91 -6.21 -7.18
CA LEU A 89 11.40 -6.66 -5.90
C LEU A 89 10.47 -5.62 -5.27
N ILE A 90 9.67 -6.06 -4.34
CA ILE A 90 8.70 -5.21 -3.67
C ILE A 90 9.39 -4.43 -2.56
N MET A 91 9.21 -3.13 -2.61
CA MET A 91 9.66 -2.18 -1.59
C MET A 91 8.45 -1.53 -0.94
N PRO A 92 8.41 -1.37 0.39
CA PRO A 92 7.35 -0.63 1.07
C PRO A 92 7.23 0.78 0.51
N ASN A 93 6.00 1.30 0.41
CA ASN A 93 5.77 2.68 0.01
C ASN A 93 6.16 3.62 1.15
N THR A 94 7.30 4.29 1.02
CA THR A 94 7.84 5.20 2.04
C THR A 94 7.59 6.65 1.68
N ASN A 95 7.22 7.45 2.68
CA ASN A 95 7.04 8.88 2.50
C ASN A 95 8.40 9.59 2.45
N GLN A 96 8.67 10.27 1.35
CA GLN A 96 9.85 11.10 1.16
C GLN A 96 9.54 12.61 1.19
N SER A 97 8.32 12.96 1.58
CA SER A 97 7.87 14.36 1.66
C SER A 97 7.82 14.85 3.10
N ILE A 98 7.75 16.18 3.26
CA ILE A 98 7.61 16.84 4.57
C ILE A 98 6.19 16.62 5.15
N THR A 99 5.21 16.32 4.31
CA THR A 99 3.82 16.15 4.72
C THR A 99 3.52 14.67 4.97
N ILE A 100 2.75 14.39 6.01
CA ILE A 100 2.30 13.03 6.34
C ILE A 100 1.41 12.49 5.20
N GLN A 101 1.74 11.32 4.70
CA GLN A 101 0.97 10.59 3.68
C GLN A 101 0.26 9.40 4.32
N PRO A 102 -1.09 9.34 4.29
CA PRO A 102 -1.86 8.28 4.97
C PRO A 102 -1.62 6.85 4.46
N GLN A 103 -1.16 6.70 3.22
CA GLN A 103 -0.91 5.40 2.58
C GLN A 103 0.58 5.17 2.29
N ALA A 104 1.44 5.73 3.13
CA ALA A 104 2.88 5.52 3.07
C ALA A 104 3.45 5.42 4.47
N PHE A 105 4.56 4.69 4.62
CA PHE A 105 5.30 4.62 5.88
C PHE A 105 6.09 5.92 6.06
N ASN A 106 5.78 6.66 7.14
CA ASN A 106 6.33 7.98 7.36
C ASN A 106 7.65 7.97 8.15
N MET A 107 7.91 6.89 8.90
CA MET A 107 9.12 6.73 9.71
C MET A 107 10.14 5.75 9.10
N MET A 108 9.78 5.04 8.04
CA MET A 108 10.65 4.11 7.33
C MET A 108 11.52 4.84 6.31
N ARG A 109 12.78 4.47 6.20
CA ARG A 109 13.68 5.00 5.17
C ARG A 109 13.38 4.39 3.81
N ALA A 110 13.60 5.16 2.75
CA ALA A 110 13.51 4.62 1.39
C ALA A 110 14.52 3.48 1.20
N LEU A 111 14.08 2.40 0.54
CA LEU A 111 14.87 1.22 0.25
C LEU A 111 15.39 0.45 1.49
N GLU A 112 14.88 0.73 2.68
CA GLU A 112 15.33 0.05 3.91
C GLU A 112 14.99 -1.43 3.89
N PHE A 113 13.78 -1.78 3.44
CA PHE A 113 13.33 -3.17 3.37
C PHE A 113 12.95 -3.57 1.95
N VAL A 114 13.20 -4.85 1.65
CA VAL A 114 12.84 -5.48 0.38
C VAL A 114 12.24 -6.85 0.63
N SER A 115 11.26 -7.22 -0.17
CA SER A 115 10.56 -8.49 -0.08
C SER A 115 10.11 -8.96 -1.47
N ASP A 116 9.82 -10.24 -1.62
CA ASP A 116 9.15 -10.79 -2.80
C ASP A 116 7.71 -11.23 -2.51
N GLN A 117 7.33 -11.22 -1.23
CA GLN A 117 5.96 -11.42 -0.77
C GLN A 117 5.70 -10.53 0.45
N TYR A 118 4.52 -9.92 0.49
CA TYR A 118 4.21 -8.98 1.56
C TYR A 118 2.71 -8.89 1.85
N VAL A 119 2.43 -8.39 3.05
CA VAL A 119 1.14 -7.85 3.46
C VAL A 119 1.40 -6.49 4.10
N SER A 120 0.69 -5.47 3.68
CA SER A 120 0.71 -4.15 4.29
C SER A 120 -0.70 -3.74 4.69
N PHE A 121 -0.80 -2.94 5.74
CA PHE A 121 -2.06 -2.37 6.17
C PHE A 121 -1.87 -0.94 6.62
N TYR A 122 -2.90 -0.12 6.39
CA TYR A 122 -2.98 1.27 6.78
C TYR A 122 -4.36 1.52 7.37
N PHE A 123 -4.41 1.95 8.62
CA PHE A 123 -5.63 2.33 9.33
C PHE A 123 -5.51 3.78 9.76
N THR A 124 -6.47 4.61 9.36
CA THR A 124 -6.52 6.01 9.79
C THR A 124 -7.87 6.28 10.43
N TYR A 125 -7.85 6.61 11.70
CA TYR A 125 -9.04 6.91 12.49
C TYR A 125 -9.24 8.41 12.63
N TYR A 126 -10.36 8.91 12.13
CA TYR A 126 -10.80 10.30 12.20
C TYR A 126 -11.86 10.43 13.28
N MET A 127 -11.50 10.95 14.46
CA MET A 127 -12.36 10.99 15.66
C MET A 127 -13.37 12.15 15.69
N LYS A 128 -13.33 13.08 14.73
CA LYS A 128 -14.21 14.25 14.64
C LYS A 128 -14.25 15.14 15.89
N GLY A 129 -13.20 15.17 16.69
CA GLY A 129 -13.11 16.00 17.91
C GLY A 129 -13.77 15.35 19.14
N TRP A 130 -13.88 14.04 19.17
CA TRP A 130 -14.54 13.32 20.27
C TRP A 130 -13.83 13.55 21.63
N ILE A 131 -12.50 13.64 21.64
CA ILE A 131 -11.71 13.91 22.85
C ILE A 131 -11.57 15.43 23.05
N LEU A 132 -11.02 16.14 22.06
CA LEU A 132 -10.63 17.54 22.19
C LEU A 132 -11.80 18.48 22.39
N ASN A 133 -12.97 18.17 21.85
CA ASN A 133 -14.18 18.99 22.06
C ASN A 133 -14.76 18.87 23.47
N ARG A 134 -14.28 17.92 24.30
CA ARG A 134 -14.71 17.78 25.72
C ARG A 134 -13.82 18.57 26.67
N ILE A 135 -12.65 19.02 26.23
CA ILE A 135 -11.72 19.77 27.06
C ILE A 135 -12.10 21.24 27.06
N PRO A 136 -12.46 21.85 28.22
CA PRO A 136 -12.75 23.27 28.32
C PRO A 136 -11.54 24.10 27.83
N GLY A 137 -11.79 25.16 27.04
CA GLY A 137 -10.74 25.98 26.45
C GLY A 137 -10.19 25.45 25.11
N VAL A 138 -10.10 24.15 24.88
CA VAL A 138 -9.65 23.56 23.61
C VAL A 138 -10.79 23.49 22.59
N LYS A 139 -12.02 23.35 23.06
CA LYS A 139 -13.24 23.22 22.22
C LYS A 139 -13.39 24.35 21.19
N TRP A 140 -13.02 25.58 21.53
CA TRP A 140 -13.14 26.72 20.62
C TRP A 140 -12.14 26.70 19.47
N LEU A 141 -10.99 25.96 19.59
CA LEU A 141 -10.00 25.78 18.52
C LEU A 141 -10.51 24.87 17.40
N ARG A 142 -11.62 24.15 17.60
CA ARG A 142 -12.26 23.24 16.62
C ARG A 142 -11.28 22.22 16.03
N LEU A 143 -10.33 21.74 16.82
CA LEU A 143 -9.35 20.75 16.41
C LEU A 143 -10.04 19.39 16.12
N ARG A 144 -9.42 18.59 15.28
CA ARG A 144 -9.87 17.24 14.93
C ARG A 144 -8.71 16.28 15.14
N GLU A 145 -8.96 15.23 15.90
CA GLU A 145 -7.97 14.19 16.14
C GLU A 145 -7.97 13.20 14.98
N VAL A 146 -6.76 12.83 14.56
CA VAL A 146 -6.51 11.77 13.58
C VAL A 146 -5.41 10.88 14.15
N ILE A 147 -5.68 9.58 14.21
CA ILE A 147 -4.71 8.56 14.63
C ILE A 147 -4.50 7.63 13.45
N SER A 148 -3.25 7.43 13.05
CA SER A 148 -2.86 6.49 12.01
C SER A 148 -2.07 5.34 12.62
N PHE A 149 -2.30 4.14 12.10
CA PHE A 149 -1.56 2.95 12.44
C PHE A 149 -1.31 2.17 11.15
N SER A 150 -0.06 1.89 10.87
CA SER A 150 0.36 1.18 9.67
C SER A 150 1.36 0.10 9.99
N GLY A 151 1.37 -0.94 9.15
CA GLY A 151 2.31 -2.02 9.28
C GLY A 151 2.60 -2.72 7.97
N PHE A 152 3.81 -3.27 7.92
CA PHE A 152 4.32 -4.04 6.81
C PHE A 152 4.92 -5.34 7.33
N TYR A 153 4.49 -6.43 6.76
CA TYR A 153 5.07 -7.74 6.99
C TYR A 153 5.41 -8.37 5.64
N GLY A 154 6.63 -8.81 5.48
CA GLY A 154 7.10 -9.36 4.23
C GLY A 154 8.15 -10.44 4.45
N GLY A 155 8.54 -11.08 3.38
CA GLY A 155 9.58 -12.08 3.37
C GLY A 155 10.28 -12.11 2.01
N LEU A 156 11.48 -12.67 2.00
CA LEU A 156 12.25 -12.91 0.82
C LEU A 156 12.48 -14.42 0.69
N THR A 157 12.05 -14.98 -0.44
CA THR A 157 12.28 -16.41 -0.73
C THR A 157 13.73 -16.65 -1.12
N ASP A 158 14.21 -17.86 -0.92
CA ASP A 158 15.60 -18.24 -1.19
C ASP A 158 16.05 -17.93 -2.63
N LYS A 159 15.13 -18.01 -3.60
CA LYS A 159 15.40 -17.72 -5.01
C LYS A 159 15.76 -16.25 -5.29
N ASN A 160 15.28 -15.32 -4.45
CA ASN A 160 15.52 -13.89 -4.55
C ASN A 160 16.49 -13.38 -3.46
N ASN A 161 17.08 -14.30 -2.68
CA ASN A 161 18.02 -13.97 -1.62
C ASN A 161 19.44 -13.81 -2.18
N PRO A 162 20.05 -12.62 -2.14
CA PRO A 162 21.37 -12.37 -2.70
C PRO A 162 22.48 -13.10 -1.95
N ALA A 163 22.27 -13.52 -0.71
CA ALA A 163 23.24 -14.30 0.05
C ALA A 163 23.43 -15.72 -0.51
N LEU A 164 22.42 -16.23 -1.23
CA LEU A 164 22.43 -17.56 -1.86
C LEU A 164 22.77 -17.49 -3.35
N ASP A 165 22.87 -16.29 -3.93
CA ASP A 165 23.20 -16.10 -5.34
C ASP A 165 24.68 -15.67 -5.51
N PRO A 166 25.56 -16.56 -5.97
CA PRO A 166 26.97 -16.25 -6.15
C PRO A 166 27.27 -15.31 -7.33
N THR A 167 26.30 -15.10 -8.24
CA THR A 167 26.53 -14.30 -9.46
C THR A 167 26.63 -12.80 -9.19
N GLY A 168 26.16 -12.33 -8.03
CA GLY A 168 26.19 -10.92 -7.65
C GLY A 168 25.23 -10.01 -8.41
N LEU A 169 24.45 -10.58 -9.36
CA LEU A 169 23.50 -9.84 -10.19
C LEU A 169 22.32 -9.26 -9.37
N TYR A 170 22.04 -9.87 -8.23
CA TYR A 170 20.91 -9.56 -7.37
C TYR A 170 21.29 -8.91 -6.03
N ARG A 171 22.53 -8.37 -5.93
CA ARG A 171 22.98 -7.70 -4.70
C ARG A 171 22.11 -6.49 -4.37
N PHE A 172 21.86 -6.32 -3.09
CA PHE A 172 21.16 -5.15 -2.59
C PHE A 172 22.11 -3.97 -2.42
N PRO A 173 21.62 -2.72 -2.57
CA PRO A 173 22.36 -1.53 -2.19
C PRO A 173 22.73 -1.55 -0.70
N GLU A 174 23.77 -0.79 -0.33
CA GLU A 174 24.11 -0.59 1.09
C GLU A 174 22.94 0.02 1.86
N GLY A 175 22.67 -0.53 3.04
CA GLY A 175 21.53 -0.10 3.88
C GLY A 175 20.20 -0.75 3.56
N THR A 176 20.11 -1.57 2.49
CA THR A 176 18.91 -2.36 2.20
C THR A 176 19.03 -3.74 2.82
N SER A 177 18.00 -4.17 3.52
CA SER A 177 17.93 -5.50 4.13
C SER A 177 16.67 -6.25 3.69
N PRO A 178 16.73 -7.60 3.59
CA PRO A 178 15.50 -8.37 3.43
C PRO A 178 14.62 -8.17 4.66
N MET A 179 13.30 -8.05 4.44
CA MET A 179 12.35 -7.99 5.55
C MET A 179 12.49 -9.26 6.40
N GLY A 180 12.72 -9.08 7.69
CA GLY A 180 12.88 -10.17 8.65
C GLY A 180 11.55 -10.79 9.07
N ARG A 181 11.59 -11.66 10.09
CA ARG A 181 10.37 -12.31 10.64
C ARG A 181 9.53 -11.38 11.51
N THR A 182 10.03 -10.23 11.89
CA THR A 182 9.32 -9.24 12.70
C THR A 182 8.61 -8.25 11.80
N PRO A 183 7.30 -7.97 12.00
CA PRO A 183 6.60 -6.94 11.24
C PRO A 183 7.15 -5.55 11.60
N TYR A 184 7.18 -4.66 10.63
CA TYR A 184 7.39 -3.23 10.86
C TYR A 184 6.04 -2.59 11.20
N LEU A 185 6.00 -1.78 12.24
CA LEU A 185 4.79 -1.09 12.73
C LEU A 185 5.12 0.38 13.03
N GLU A 186 4.23 1.28 12.65
CA GLU A 186 4.28 2.71 13.00
C GLU A 186 2.91 3.28 13.31
#